data_e6cca927fe4ed2a02ad01980e884a939
#
_entry.id   e6cca927fe4ed2a02ad01980e884a939
#
_cell.length_a   1.000
_cell.length_b   1.000
_cell.length_c   1.000
_cell.angle_alpha   90.00
_cell.angle_beta   90.00
_cell.angle_gamma   90.00
#
_symmetry.space_group_name_H-M   'P 1'
#
loop_
_entity.id
_entity.type
_entity.pdbx_description
1 polymer ?
#
loop_
_entity_poly.entity_id
_entity_poly.type
_entity_poly.pdbx_seq_one_letter_code
_entity_poly.pdbx_strand_id
1 'polypeptide(L)'
;KLADYAADREEFLKKYAEGKPFVTDCREDMPESEGVTVFRIPVRYSEDDSACHVIGYLSDGQGADGLEYAYDSLFRGQNGENSVTYIMDGFGHVMIGEGKRVGRSSAEKGGVVTTLDLDIQRICEEFGKDTEKGAIVVADIENGDILGMASFPQYRMDELEKAVSDEDCPLINRALYSYSVGSIFK
;
A
#
# COMPACT_ATOMS: atom_id res chain seq x y z
N LYS A 1 28.53 -8.93 -5.04
CA LYS A 1 27.66 -9.72 -4.15
C LYS A 1 26.52 -8.88 -3.55
N LEU A 2 26.78 -7.71 -2.88
CA LEU A 2 25.71 -6.87 -2.32
C LEU A 2 24.79 -6.32 -3.40
N ALA A 3 25.32 -5.90 -4.53
CA ALA A 3 24.54 -5.37 -5.66
C ALA A 3 23.61 -6.41 -6.31
N ASP A 4 23.82 -7.69 -6.05
CA ASP A 4 22.98 -8.76 -6.58
C ASP A 4 21.64 -8.88 -5.82
N TYR A 5 21.57 -8.31 -4.60
CA TYR A 5 20.37 -8.23 -3.79
C TYR A 5 19.58 -6.94 -4.00
N ALA A 6 20.17 -5.90 -4.61
CA ALA A 6 19.49 -4.65 -4.85
C ALA A 6 18.35 -4.80 -5.87
N ALA A 7 17.24 -4.08 -5.67
CA ALA A 7 16.14 -4.03 -6.63
C ALA A 7 16.60 -3.42 -7.96
N ASP A 8 17.40 -2.35 -7.89
CA ASP A 8 18.10 -1.74 -9.02
C ASP A 8 19.62 -1.82 -8.82
N ARG A 9 20.24 -2.68 -9.61
CA ARG A 9 21.68 -2.94 -9.52
C ARG A 9 22.51 -1.75 -10.01
N GLU A 10 22.05 -1.03 -11.03
CA GLU A 10 22.82 0.09 -11.60
C GLU A 10 22.80 1.29 -10.66
N GLU A 11 21.62 1.61 -10.11
CA GLU A 11 21.48 2.65 -9.11
C GLU A 11 22.31 2.34 -7.85
N PHE A 12 22.27 1.10 -7.39
CA PHE A 12 23.10 0.64 -6.27
C PHE A 12 24.58 0.89 -6.50
N LEU A 13 25.10 0.48 -7.65
CA LEU A 13 26.53 0.64 -7.96
C LEU A 13 26.93 2.11 -8.08
N LYS A 14 26.05 2.97 -8.59
CA LYS A 14 26.26 4.41 -8.65
C LYS A 14 26.34 5.03 -7.25
N LYS A 15 25.37 4.73 -6.39
CA LYS A 15 25.38 5.21 -4.99
C LYS A 15 26.57 4.67 -4.20
N TYR A 16 26.92 3.40 -4.40
CA TYR A 16 28.07 2.78 -3.74
C TYR A 16 29.38 3.43 -4.13
N ALA A 17 29.56 3.85 -5.38
CA ALA A 17 30.76 4.54 -5.85
C ALA A 17 30.94 5.94 -5.23
N GLU A 18 29.89 6.56 -4.72
CA GLU A 18 29.96 7.85 -4.02
C GLU A 18 30.61 7.75 -2.63
N GLY A 19 30.72 6.53 -2.09
CA GLY A 19 31.34 6.29 -0.78
C GLY A 19 30.59 6.87 0.42
N LYS A 20 29.30 7.22 0.23
CA LYS A 20 28.41 7.75 1.27
C LYS A 20 27.37 6.73 1.68
N PRO A 21 26.83 6.81 2.90
CA PRO A 21 25.68 6.01 3.29
C PRO A 21 24.48 6.29 2.38
N PHE A 22 23.77 5.25 1.97
CA PHE A 22 22.58 5.34 1.16
C PHE A 22 21.57 4.25 1.54
N VAL A 23 20.32 4.45 1.14
CA VAL A 23 19.23 3.48 1.28
C VAL A 23 18.88 2.95 -0.12
N THR A 24 18.57 1.67 -0.19
CA THR A 24 18.10 1.01 -1.41
C THR A 24 17.16 -0.14 -1.06
N ASP A 25 16.25 -0.44 -1.97
CA ASP A 25 15.35 -1.57 -1.85
C ASP A 25 16.06 -2.87 -2.25
N CYS A 26 15.66 -3.97 -1.62
CA CYS A 26 16.19 -5.31 -1.88
C CYS A 26 15.08 -6.24 -2.35
N ARG A 27 15.37 -7.10 -3.32
CA ARG A 27 14.42 -8.10 -3.86
C ARG A 27 14.27 -9.35 -2.98
N GLU A 28 15.30 -9.66 -2.22
CA GLU A 28 15.40 -10.87 -1.39
C GLU A 28 15.87 -10.51 0.01
N ASP A 29 15.74 -11.45 0.94
CA ASP A 29 16.28 -11.30 2.30
C ASP A 29 17.82 -11.19 2.24
N MET A 30 18.30 -9.97 2.30
CA MET A 30 19.71 -9.66 2.32
C MET A 30 20.27 -9.90 3.73
N PRO A 31 21.37 -10.64 3.88
CA PRO A 31 21.96 -10.86 5.20
C PRO A 31 22.55 -9.56 5.76
N GLU A 32 22.34 -9.32 7.05
CA GLU A 32 23.04 -8.25 7.75
C GLU A 32 24.54 -8.54 7.73
N SER A 33 25.33 -7.54 7.43
CA SER A 33 26.79 -7.61 7.42
C SER A 33 27.39 -6.29 7.91
N GLU A 34 28.70 -6.25 8.06
CA GLU A 34 29.39 -5.02 8.44
C GLU A 34 29.09 -3.90 7.43
N GLY A 35 28.60 -2.77 7.92
CA GLY A 35 28.19 -1.64 7.07
C GLY A 35 26.81 -1.76 6.41
N VAL A 36 26.11 -2.88 6.58
CA VAL A 36 24.75 -3.09 6.03
C VAL A 36 23.75 -3.31 7.17
N THR A 37 22.62 -2.62 7.09
CA THR A 37 21.49 -2.81 8.01
C THR A 37 20.24 -3.05 7.17
N VAL A 38 19.55 -4.14 7.44
CA VAL A 38 18.35 -4.55 6.71
C VAL A 38 17.12 -4.27 7.57
N PHE A 39 16.13 -3.64 6.98
CA PHE A 39 14.81 -3.43 7.58
C PHE A 39 13.76 -4.08 6.71
N ARG A 40 12.84 -4.81 7.34
CA ARG A 40 11.62 -5.25 6.68
C ARG A 40 10.61 -4.11 6.75
N ILE A 41 10.20 -3.65 5.58
CA ILE A 41 9.18 -2.62 5.45
C ILE A 41 7.89 -3.33 5.02
N PRO A 42 6.78 -3.18 5.75
CA PRO A 42 5.52 -3.74 5.31
C PRO A 42 5.09 -3.09 3.99
N VAL A 43 4.78 -3.90 2.99
CA VAL A 43 4.16 -3.44 1.76
C VAL A 43 2.67 -3.22 2.07
N ARG A 44 2.17 -2.01 1.84
CA ARG A 44 0.80 -1.64 2.18
C ARG A 44 -0.21 -2.22 1.22
N TYR A 45 0.12 -2.24 -0.05
CA TYR A 45 -0.70 -2.84 -1.11
C TYR A 45 0.02 -4.04 -1.70
N SER A 46 -0.72 -5.13 -1.91
CA SER A 46 -0.23 -6.30 -2.65
C SER A 46 -0.48 -6.11 -4.14
N GLU A 47 -0.01 -7.06 -4.95
CA GLU A 47 -0.35 -7.11 -6.38
C GLU A 47 -1.83 -7.47 -6.63
N ASP A 48 -2.53 -7.96 -5.60
CA ASP A 48 -3.97 -8.27 -5.62
C ASP A 48 -4.73 -7.01 -5.18
N ASP A 49 -5.28 -6.27 -6.13
CA ASP A 49 -6.06 -5.03 -5.91
C ASP A 49 -7.52 -5.29 -5.54
N SER A 50 -7.85 -6.47 -5.00
CA SER A 50 -9.22 -6.82 -4.62
C SER A 50 -9.80 -5.84 -3.62
N ALA A 51 -11.08 -5.51 -3.76
CA ALA A 51 -11.82 -4.55 -2.94
C ALA A 51 -11.24 -3.11 -2.95
N CYS A 52 -10.60 -2.70 -4.05
CA CYS A 52 -9.93 -1.41 -4.16
C CYS A 52 -10.80 -0.21 -3.70
N HIS A 53 -12.08 -0.19 -4.05
CA HIS A 53 -13.01 0.89 -3.64
C HIS A 53 -13.42 0.83 -2.16
N VAL A 54 -13.33 -0.33 -1.52
CA VAL A 54 -13.59 -0.47 -0.08
C VAL A 54 -12.35 -0.14 0.73
N ILE A 55 -11.20 -0.66 0.30
CA ILE A 55 -9.92 -0.35 0.94
C ILE A 55 -9.61 1.13 0.79
N GLY A 56 -9.82 1.69 -0.39
CA GLY A 56 -9.44 3.06 -0.70
C GLY A 56 -7.97 3.19 -1.06
N TYR A 57 -7.46 4.41 -1.07
CA TYR A 57 -6.09 4.69 -1.48
C TYR A 57 -5.46 5.80 -0.65
N LEU A 58 -4.14 5.91 -0.74
CA LEU A 58 -3.37 6.99 -0.14
C LEU A 58 -3.06 8.08 -1.17
N SER A 59 -3.17 9.33 -0.75
CA SER A 59 -2.62 10.49 -1.46
C SER A 59 -1.64 11.20 -0.55
N ASP A 60 -0.41 11.43 -1.01
CA ASP A 60 0.66 12.03 -0.22
C ASP A 60 0.89 11.36 1.15
N GLY A 61 0.74 10.03 1.20
CA GLY A 61 0.89 9.23 2.41
C GLY A 61 -0.26 9.36 3.42
N GLN A 62 -1.38 9.96 3.03
CA GLN A 62 -2.60 10.11 3.83
C GLN A 62 -3.74 9.32 3.20
N GLY A 63 -4.59 8.72 4.03
CA GLY A 63 -5.80 8.07 3.56
C GLY A 63 -6.71 9.07 2.84
N ALA A 64 -7.01 8.82 1.56
CA ALA A 64 -7.81 9.72 0.73
C ALA A 64 -9.25 9.22 0.55
N ASP A 65 -9.48 7.91 0.58
CA ASP A 65 -10.80 7.30 0.45
C ASP A 65 -10.88 5.96 1.18
N GLY A 66 -12.09 5.40 1.29
CA GLY A 66 -12.37 4.08 1.84
C GLY A 66 -11.91 3.88 3.28
N LEU A 67 -11.49 2.67 3.59
CA LEU A 67 -10.94 2.30 4.90
C LEU A 67 -9.62 3.02 5.21
N GLU A 68 -8.83 3.33 4.18
CA GLU A 68 -7.60 4.11 4.32
C GLU A 68 -7.88 5.50 4.90
N TYR A 69 -8.93 6.17 4.44
CA TYR A 69 -9.38 7.44 4.98
C TYR A 69 -9.99 7.29 6.37
N ALA A 70 -10.92 6.34 6.53
CA ALA A 70 -11.67 6.16 7.76
C ALA A 70 -10.79 5.80 8.97
N TYR A 71 -9.71 5.05 8.73
CA TYR A 71 -8.78 4.57 9.75
C TYR A 71 -7.36 5.12 9.59
N ASP A 72 -7.18 6.23 8.89
CA ASP A 72 -5.87 6.83 8.62
C ASP A 72 -5.05 7.04 9.88
N SER A 73 -5.65 7.53 10.96
CA SER A 73 -4.95 7.73 12.24
C SER A 73 -4.45 6.43 12.87
N LEU A 74 -5.22 5.34 12.72
CA LEU A 74 -4.83 4.01 13.19
C LEU A 74 -3.67 3.47 12.36
N PHE A 75 -3.75 3.60 11.05
CA PHE A 75 -2.76 3.07 10.13
C PHE A 75 -1.45 3.86 10.11
N ARG A 76 -1.48 5.18 10.32
CA ARG A 76 -0.26 6.01 10.44
C ARG A 76 0.55 5.68 11.68
N GLY A 77 -0.10 5.38 12.79
CA GLY A 77 0.57 4.98 14.03
C GLY A 77 1.38 3.69 13.89
N GLN A 78 1.15 2.92 12.83
CA GLN A 78 1.84 1.66 12.55
C GLN A 78 3.09 1.81 11.69
N ASN A 79 3.29 2.94 11.04
CA ASN A 79 4.50 3.25 10.27
C ASN A 79 5.61 3.69 11.23
N GLY A 80 6.18 2.73 11.94
CA GLY A 80 7.33 2.99 12.76
C GLY A 80 8.51 3.46 11.92
N GLU A 81 9.14 4.56 12.32
CA GLU A 81 10.37 5.01 11.68
C GLU A 81 11.52 4.08 12.04
N ASN A 82 12.04 3.36 11.05
CA ASN A 82 13.31 2.70 11.17
C ASN A 82 14.42 3.72 10.89
N SER A 83 15.34 3.87 11.80
CA SER A 83 16.45 4.81 11.64
C SER A 83 17.80 4.15 11.89
N VAL A 84 18.79 4.58 11.12
CA VAL A 84 20.19 4.22 11.37
C VAL A 84 20.99 5.50 11.49
N THR A 85 21.63 5.67 12.63
CA THR A 85 22.53 6.79 12.86
C THR A 85 23.96 6.28 12.85
N TYR A 86 24.80 6.90 12.04
CA TYR A 86 26.24 6.63 11.98
C TYR A 86 27.04 7.82 12.47
N ILE A 87 28.20 7.57 13.08
CA ILE A 87 29.21 8.60 13.32
C ILE A 87 30.07 8.73 12.07
N MET A 88 30.28 9.96 11.60
CA MET A 88 31.12 10.26 10.45
C MET A 88 32.39 10.99 10.91
N ASP A 89 33.49 10.77 10.21
CA ASP A 89 34.69 11.58 10.36
C ASP A 89 34.53 12.98 9.72
N GLY A 90 35.51 13.84 9.89
CA GLY A 90 35.50 15.19 9.33
C GLY A 90 35.52 15.25 7.79
N PHE A 91 35.71 14.13 7.11
CA PHE A 91 35.70 13.97 5.66
C PHE A 91 34.42 13.36 5.13
N GLY A 92 33.49 12.96 6.03
CA GLY A 92 32.20 12.38 5.65
C GLY A 92 32.23 10.85 5.47
N HIS A 93 33.28 10.15 5.93
CA HIS A 93 33.31 8.70 5.92
C HIS A 93 32.68 8.15 7.20
N VAL A 94 31.93 7.07 7.06
CA VAL A 94 31.34 6.36 8.21
C VAL A 94 32.46 5.69 9.01
N MET A 95 32.52 5.97 10.31
CA MET A 95 33.42 5.27 11.23
C MET A 95 32.84 3.88 11.52
N ILE A 96 33.46 2.85 10.90
CA ILE A 96 33.06 1.46 11.06
C ILE A 96 33.49 0.98 12.44
N GLY A 97 32.57 0.33 13.17
CA GLY A 97 32.84 -0.29 14.46
C GLY A 97 32.45 0.50 15.70
N GLU A 98 32.31 1.83 15.64
CA GLU A 98 31.85 2.64 16.76
C GLU A 98 30.69 3.56 16.39
N GLY A 99 29.62 3.53 17.20
CA GLY A 99 28.57 4.55 17.13
C GLY A 99 27.43 4.29 16.15
N LYS A 100 27.29 3.11 15.58
CA LYS A 100 26.05 2.73 14.88
C LYS A 100 24.91 2.61 15.88
N ARG A 101 23.88 3.43 15.75
CA ARG A 101 22.64 3.28 16.49
C ARG A 101 21.52 2.89 15.52
N VAL A 102 20.84 1.80 15.83
CA VAL A 102 19.67 1.34 15.06
C VAL A 102 18.45 1.61 15.89
N GLY A 103 17.63 2.56 15.45
CA GLY A 103 16.28 2.78 15.98
C GLY A 103 15.31 1.88 15.21
N ARG A 104 14.66 0.97 15.91
CA ARG A 104 13.53 0.20 15.37
C ARG A 104 12.29 0.66 16.11
N SER A 105 11.37 1.28 15.42
CA SER A 105 10.07 1.56 16.03
C SER A 105 9.26 0.27 16.02
N SER A 106 8.82 -0.14 17.20
CA SER A 106 7.77 -1.15 17.32
C SER A 106 6.44 -0.43 17.11
N ALA A 107 5.97 -0.34 15.88
CA ALA A 107 4.61 0.07 15.63
C ALA A 107 3.65 -0.91 16.31
N GLU A 108 2.66 -0.39 17.03
CA GLU A 108 1.57 -1.23 17.52
C GLU A 108 0.87 -1.84 16.30
N LYS A 109 0.83 -3.18 16.26
CA LYS A 109 0.19 -3.89 15.17
C LYS A 109 -1.32 -3.82 15.37
N GLY A 110 -1.96 -2.85 14.75
CA GLY A 110 -3.40 -2.77 14.64
C GLY A 110 -3.87 -3.16 13.23
N GLY A 111 -5.12 -3.50 13.08
CA GLY A 111 -5.74 -3.80 11.81
C GLY A 111 -7.24 -3.63 11.89
N VAL A 112 -7.88 -3.54 10.74
CA VAL A 112 -9.34 -3.52 10.61
C VAL A 112 -9.78 -4.88 10.08
N VAL A 113 -10.70 -5.52 10.79
CA VAL A 113 -11.36 -6.74 10.32
C VAL A 113 -12.68 -6.33 9.69
N THR A 114 -12.86 -6.71 8.44
CA THR A 114 -14.09 -6.44 7.67
C THR A 114 -14.97 -7.68 7.62
N THR A 115 -16.21 -7.51 7.21
CA THR A 115 -17.15 -8.61 6.93
C THR A 115 -17.00 -9.15 5.51
N LEU A 116 -16.13 -8.54 4.68
CA LEU A 116 -15.91 -8.99 3.31
C LEU A 116 -15.37 -10.42 3.28
N ASP A 117 -16.00 -11.24 2.44
CA ASP A 117 -15.52 -12.56 2.07
C ASP A 117 -14.73 -12.42 0.76
N LEU A 118 -13.47 -12.86 0.76
CA LEU A 118 -12.58 -12.66 -0.37
C LEU A 118 -13.03 -13.40 -1.63
N ASP A 119 -13.62 -14.59 -1.48
CA ASP A 119 -14.11 -15.37 -2.61
C ASP A 119 -15.34 -14.71 -3.23
N ILE A 120 -16.27 -14.22 -2.40
CA ILE A 120 -17.44 -13.47 -2.85
C ILE A 120 -17.01 -12.15 -3.52
N GLN A 121 -16.05 -11.45 -2.94
CA GLN A 121 -15.51 -10.21 -3.50
C GLN A 121 -14.93 -10.43 -4.91
N ARG A 122 -14.09 -11.46 -5.07
CA ARG A 122 -13.51 -11.81 -6.37
C ARG A 122 -14.56 -12.21 -7.41
N ILE A 123 -15.61 -12.92 -6.98
CA ILE A 123 -16.74 -13.23 -7.85
C ILE A 123 -17.41 -11.95 -8.33
N CYS A 124 -17.69 -11.00 -7.44
CA CYS A 124 -18.29 -9.72 -7.81
C CYS A 124 -17.44 -8.96 -8.82
N GLU A 125 -16.13 -8.93 -8.61
CA GLU A 125 -15.16 -8.25 -9.49
C GLU A 125 -15.09 -8.89 -10.87
N GLU A 126 -15.01 -10.22 -10.93
CA GLU A 126 -14.96 -10.96 -12.20
C GLU A 126 -16.25 -10.82 -13.01
N PHE A 127 -17.43 -10.90 -12.34
CA PHE A 127 -18.70 -10.73 -13.03
C PHE A 127 -18.93 -9.31 -13.54
N GLY A 128 -18.41 -8.33 -12.86
CA GLY A 128 -18.61 -6.91 -13.22
C GLY A 128 -17.53 -6.32 -14.13
N LYS A 129 -16.48 -7.06 -14.46
CA LYS A 129 -15.31 -6.53 -15.21
C LYS A 129 -15.63 -5.90 -16.56
N ASP A 130 -16.70 -6.40 -17.23
CA ASP A 130 -17.15 -5.87 -18.53
C ASP A 130 -18.21 -4.76 -18.38
N THR A 131 -18.50 -4.33 -17.13
CA THR A 131 -19.47 -3.25 -16.86
C THR A 131 -18.78 -1.90 -17.02
N GLU A 132 -19.29 -1.05 -17.92
CA GLU A 132 -18.73 0.29 -18.11
C GLU A 132 -18.84 1.13 -16.82
N LYS A 133 -20.03 1.21 -16.24
CA LYS A 133 -20.29 1.94 -14.99
C LYS A 133 -21.36 1.24 -14.16
N GLY A 134 -21.04 0.85 -12.95
CA GLY A 134 -21.99 0.18 -12.07
C GLY A 134 -21.36 -0.28 -10.76
N ALA A 135 -22.15 -1.00 -9.98
CA ALA A 135 -21.67 -1.63 -8.76
C ALA A 135 -22.42 -2.94 -8.48
N ILE A 136 -21.74 -3.85 -7.81
CA ILE A 136 -22.31 -5.10 -7.29
C ILE A 136 -22.09 -5.10 -5.78
N VAL A 137 -23.18 -5.33 -5.02
CA VAL A 137 -23.12 -5.48 -3.57
C VAL A 137 -23.79 -6.78 -3.17
N VAL A 138 -23.12 -7.57 -2.37
CA VAL A 138 -23.65 -8.80 -1.77
C VAL A 138 -23.70 -8.61 -0.26
N ALA A 139 -24.89 -8.80 0.32
CA ALA A 139 -25.11 -8.67 1.74
C ALA A 139 -25.77 -9.92 2.31
N ASP A 140 -25.42 -10.25 3.54
CA ASP A 140 -26.10 -11.28 4.32
C ASP A 140 -27.46 -10.72 4.79
N ILE A 141 -28.53 -11.46 4.49
CA ILE A 141 -29.90 -11.04 4.82
C ILE A 141 -30.24 -11.22 6.30
N GLU A 142 -29.48 -12.01 7.05
CA GLU A 142 -29.76 -12.28 8.46
C GLU A 142 -29.21 -11.18 9.37
N ASN A 143 -28.03 -10.66 9.08
CA ASN A 143 -27.32 -9.69 9.93
C ASN A 143 -27.00 -8.37 9.23
N GLY A 144 -27.12 -8.32 7.90
CA GLY A 144 -26.82 -7.12 7.10
C GLY A 144 -25.35 -6.93 6.78
N ASP A 145 -24.49 -7.91 7.08
CA ASP A 145 -23.06 -7.83 6.75
C ASP A 145 -22.84 -7.73 5.25
N ILE A 146 -21.96 -6.84 4.84
CA ILE A 146 -21.52 -6.75 3.44
C ILE A 146 -20.44 -7.79 3.20
N LEU A 147 -20.75 -8.78 2.39
CA LEU A 147 -19.85 -9.87 2.04
C LEU A 147 -19.02 -9.58 0.80
N GLY A 148 -19.52 -8.72 -0.10
CA GLY A 148 -18.79 -8.26 -1.27
C GLY A 148 -19.31 -6.92 -1.76
N MET A 149 -18.38 -6.04 -2.19
CA MET A 149 -18.71 -4.74 -2.76
C MET A 149 -17.69 -4.39 -3.84
N ALA A 150 -18.14 -4.40 -5.10
CA ALA A 150 -17.32 -4.03 -6.25
C ALA A 150 -17.95 -2.84 -6.99
N SER A 151 -17.14 -1.90 -7.40
CA SER A 151 -17.54 -0.73 -8.21
C SER A 151 -16.76 -0.75 -9.54
N PHE A 152 -17.36 -0.26 -10.62
CA PHE A 152 -16.79 -0.30 -11.96
C PHE A 152 -16.88 1.07 -12.64
N PRO A 153 -15.84 1.43 -13.44
CA PRO A 153 -14.61 0.65 -13.64
C PRO A 153 -13.79 0.56 -12.37
N GLN A 154 -13.00 -0.51 -12.26
CA GLN A 154 -12.02 -0.66 -11.19
C GLN A 154 -10.75 0.12 -11.52
N TYR A 155 -9.95 0.42 -10.50
CA TYR A 155 -8.63 1.03 -10.65
C TYR A 155 -7.57 0.16 -9.97
N ARG A 156 -6.33 0.36 -10.38
CA ARG A 156 -5.18 -0.29 -9.77
C ARG A 156 -4.48 0.66 -8.81
N MET A 157 -4.05 0.14 -7.68
CA MET A 157 -3.35 0.93 -6.65
C MET A 157 -2.00 1.46 -7.13
N ASP A 158 -1.34 0.75 -8.05
CA ASP A 158 -0.07 1.16 -8.65
C ASP A 158 -0.22 2.16 -9.82
N GLU A 159 -1.46 2.44 -10.27
CA GLU A 159 -1.77 3.33 -11.40
C GLU A 159 -2.73 4.48 -11.03
N LEU A 160 -2.71 4.94 -9.80
CA LEU A 160 -3.62 5.98 -9.30
C LEU A 160 -3.58 7.28 -10.12
N GLU A 161 -2.43 7.69 -10.63
CA GLU A 161 -2.31 8.91 -11.45
C GLU A 161 -3.16 8.81 -12.74
N LYS A 162 -3.24 7.61 -13.34
CA LYS A 162 -4.10 7.36 -14.50
C LYS A 162 -5.57 7.44 -14.09
N ALA A 163 -5.92 6.82 -12.96
CA ALA A 163 -7.29 6.79 -12.46
C ALA A 163 -7.83 8.20 -12.11
N VAL A 164 -6.98 9.09 -11.62
CA VAL A 164 -7.35 10.50 -11.31
C VAL A 164 -7.70 11.28 -12.58
N SER A 165 -7.01 11.01 -13.69
CA SER A 165 -7.20 11.73 -14.96
C SER A 165 -8.21 11.06 -15.91
N ASP A 166 -8.77 9.92 -15.52
CA ASP A 166 -9.69 9.13 -16.34
C ASP A 166 -11.11 9.75 -16.33
N GLU A 167 -11.68 9.98 -17.51
CA GLU A 167 -13.03 10.55 -17.72
C GLU A 167 -14.14 9.64 -17.17
N ASP A 168 -13.88 8.34 -17.03
CA ASP A 168 -14.81 7.37 -16.46
C ASP A 168 -14.84 7.38 -14.94
N CYS A 169 -13.98 8.20 -14.30
CA CYS A 169 -13.93 8.40 -12.86
C CYS A 169 -13.88 7.06 -12.09
N PRO A 170 -12.87 6.22 -12.29
CA PRO A 170 -12.79 4.90 -11.67
C PRO A 170 -12.61 4.95 -10.15
N LEU A 171 -12.18 6.07 -9.58
CA LEU A 171 -12.03 6.22 -8.14
C LEU A 171 -13.37 6.31 -7.39
N ILE A 172 -14.48 6.57 -8.08
CA ILE A 172 -15.78 6.70 -7.44
C ILE A 172 -16.31 5.32 -7.03
N ASN A 173 -16.57 5.16 -5.71
CA ASN A 173 -17.32 3.99 -5.24
C ASN A 173 -18.81 4.16 -5.57
N ARG A 174 -19.22 3.58 -6.69
CA ARG A 174 -20.59 3.68 -7.20
C ARG A 174 -21.62 2.92 -6.36
N ALA A 175 -21.19 1.99 -5.52
CA ALA A 175 -22.09 1.34 -4.56
C ALA A 175 -22.60 2.30 -3.48
N LEU A 176 -21.82 3.35 -3.17
CA LEU A 176 -22.15 4.35 -2.15
C LEU A 176 -22.65 5.67 -2.74
N TYR A 177 -22.75 5.77 -4.07
CA TYR A 177 -23.17 6.99 -4.74
C TYR A 177 -24.69 7.10 -4.85
N SER A 178 -25.21 8.30 -4.79
CA SER A 178 -26.66 8.55 -4.91
C SER A 178 -27.10 8.61 -6.36
N TYR A 179 -28.12 7.84 -6.71
CA TYR A 179 -28.71 7.79 -8.06
C TYR A 179 -30.20 8.12 -8.05
N SER A 180 -30.68 8.72 -9.14
CA SER A 180 -32.11 8.86 -9.41
C SER A 180 -32.65 7.60 -10.06
N VAL A 181 -33.00 6.61 -9.26
CA VAL A 181 -33.40 5.27 -9.74
C VAL A 181 -34.80 5.18 -10.35
N GLY A 182 -35.61 6.20 -10.17
CA GLY A 182 -36.94 6.25 -10.78
C GLY A 182 -37.85 5.06 -10.42
N SER A 183 -38.52 4.49 -11.43
CA SER A 183 -39.49 3.40 -11.24
C SER A 183 -38.83 2.02 -10.95
N ILE A 184 -37.52 1.90 -11.00
CA ILE A 184 -36.82 0.65 -10.70
C ILE A 184 -36.87 0.37 -9.20
N PHE A 185 -36.98 1.41 -8.39
CA PHE A 185 -37.10 1.31 -6.93
C PHE A 185 -38.57 1.18 -6.51
N LYS A 186 -39.20 0.05 -6.83
CA LYS A 186 -40.58 -0.27 -6.42
C LYS A 186 -40.67 -1.59 -5.71
#